data_a73dfc759645d07ff6ba99ca9d86ef66
#
_entry.id   a73dfc759645d07ff6ba99ca9d86ef66
#
_cell.length_a   1.000
_cell.length_b   1.000
_cell.length_c   1.000
_cell.angle_alpha   90.00
_cell.angle_beta   90.00
_cell.angle_gamma   90.00
#
_symmetry.space_group_name_H-M   'P 1'
#
loop_
_entity.id
_entity.type
_entity.pdbx_description
1 polymer ?
#
loop_
_entity_poly.entity_id
_entity_poly.type
_entity_poly.pdbx_seq_one_letter_code
_entity_poly.pdbx_strand_id
1 'polypeptide(L)'
;VIMPWYNKPFVHDHSFELVFDGWIHQHDQTFQVMVMKERSKILGFDLYLVKIPGLLDRENPYGYWDESQQFLAFQHGVLHWLTAMKIRPDILHCHDYHTGLVPFMIENCPEFNFLKGVKTVGTIHNGEYQGQMRWEMAKYFPWFYGENWGLLDWNGYINPLATMIKCCHAFN
;
A
#
# COMPACT_ATOMS: atom_id res chain seq x y z
N VAL A 1 -3.51 -0.91 -12.87
CA VAL A 1 -2.37 -1.37 -12.05
C VAL A 1 -1.85 -0.20 -11.24
N ILE A 2 -1.53 -0.43 -9.97
CA ILE A 2 -0.97 0.59 -9.07
C ILE A 2 0.35 0.04 -8.52
N MET A 3 1.43 0.82 -8.62
CA MET A 3 2.79 0.43 -8.19
C MET A 3 3.51 1.60 -7.52
N PRO A 4 4.54 1.34 -6.70
CA PRO A 4 5.44 2.39 -6.25
C PRO A 4 6.20 3.01 -7.44
N TRP A 5 6.51 4.31 -7.32
CA TRP A 5 7.42 4.99 -8.24
C TRP A 5 8.86 4.65 -7.87
N TYR A 6 9.49 3.75 -8.59
CA TYR A 6 10.92 3.52 -8.47
C TYR A 6 11.67 4.32 -9.54
N ASN A 7 12.82 4.88 -9.18
CA ASN A 7 13.65 5.66 -10.09
C ASN A 7 14.41 4.73 -11.06
N LYS A 8 13.68 4.13 -11.99
CA LYS A 8 14.16 3.19 -13.00
C LYS A 8 14.03 3.80 -14.40
N PRO A 9 14.73 3.29 -15.41
CA PRO A 9 14.63 3.79 -16.78
C PRO A 9 13.19 3.97 -17.28
N PHE A 10 12.30 3.07 -16.93
CA PHE A 10 10.89 3.14 -17.30
C PHE A 10 10.24 4.50 -16.98
N VAL A 11 10.49 5.07 -15.81
CA VAL A 11 9.88 6.36 -15.42
C VAL A 11 10.49 7.56 -16.17
N HIS A 12 11.65 7.38 -16.77
CA HIS A 12 12.32 8.41 -17.60
C HIS A 12 11.94 8.29 -19.07
N ASP A 13 11.58 7.08 -19.52
CA ASP A 13 11.28 6.79 -20.93
C ASP A 13 9.78 6.96 -21.25
N HIS A 14 8.92 7.12 -20.23
CA HIS A 14 7.49 7.28 -20.38
C HIS A 14 7.00 8.65 -19.91
N SER A 15 5.85 9.06 -20.43
CA SER A 15 5.19 10.31 -20.01
C SER A 15 4.13 10.04 -18.98
N PHE A 16 4.10 10.85 -17.94
CA PHE A 16 3.14 10.73 -16.83
C PHE A 16 2.35 12.01 -16.64
N GLU A 17 1.15 11.87 -16.15
CA GLU A 17 0.26 12.93 -15.73
C GLU A 17 0.03 12.83 -14.23
N LEU A 18 0.17 13.95 -13.52
CA LEU A 18 -0.18 14.03 -12.10
C LEU A 18 -1.71 14.00 -11.97
N VAL A 19 -2.24 12.96 -11.36
CA VAL A 19 -3.71 12.78 -11.16
C VAL A 19 -4.14 12.96 -9.71
N PHE A 20 -3.19 12.97 -8.78
CA PHE A 20 -3.45 13.24 -7.37
C PHE A 20 -2.20 13.80 -6.70
N ASP A 21 -2.41 14.78 -5.82
CA ASP A 21 -1.40 15.34 -4.91
C ASP A 21 -2.07 15.57 -3.55
N GLY A 22 -1.57 14.91 -2.53
CA GLY A 22 -2.13 14.94 -1.19
C GLY A 22 -1.10 14.59 -0.12
N TRP A 23 -1.56 14.43 1.12
CA TRP A 23 -0.68 14.20 2.25
C TRP A 23 -1.23 13.09 3.14
N ILE A 24 -0.35 12.23 3.63
CA ILE A 24 -0.66 11.26 4.67
C ILE A 24 0.14 11.57 5.93
N HIS A 25 -0.45 11.26 7.07
CA HIS A 25 0.18 11.41 8.37
C HIS A 25 0.47 10.04 8.97
N GLN A 26 1.71 9.82 9.37
CA GLN A 26 2.13 8.60 10.04
C GLN A 26 2.88 8.99 11.31
N HIS A 27 2.22 8.91 12.47
CA HIS A 27 2.73 9.34 13.75
C HIS A 27 3.16 10.83 13.74
N ASP A 28 4.45 11.10 13.87
CA ASP A 28 5.08 12.43 13.87
C ASP A 28 5.57 12.87 12.48
N GLN A 29 5.31 12.08 11.46
CA GLN A 29 5.77 12.32 10.09
C GLN A 29 4.60 12.62 9.15
N THR A 30 4.87 13.46 8.18
CA THR A 30 3.93 13.81 7.11
C THR A 30 4.60 13.57 5.76
N PHE A 31 3.93 12.82 4.90
CA PHE A 31 4.44 12.50 3.57
C PHE A 31 3.53 13.03 2.49
N GLN A 32 4.13 13.67 1.49
CA GLN A 32 3.42 13.99 0.26
C GLN A 32 3.21 12.70 -0.55
N VAL A 33 2.00 12.50 -1.02
CA VAL A 33 1.61 11.39 -1.89
C VAL A 33 1.18 11.94 -3.23
N MET A 34 1.95 11.63 -4.26
CA MET A 34 1.63 11.98 -5.63
C MET A 34 1.29 10.72 -6.41
N VAL A 35 0.20 10.74 -7.16
CA VAL A 35 -0.15 9.64 -8.06
C VAL A 35 -0.01 10.11 -9.51
N MET A 36 0.81 9.39 -10.24
CA MET A 36 1.16 9.66 -11.62
C MET A 36 0.53 8.60 -12.53
N LYS A 37 -0.28 9.01 -13.51
CA LYS A 37 -0.86 8.10 -14.51
C LYS A 37 0.00 8.08 -15.76
N GLU A 38 0.34 6.90 -16.25
CA GLU A 38 1.04 6.70 -17.52
C GLU A 38 0.13 7.09 -18.70
N ARG A 39 0.66 7.83 -19.68
CA ARG A 39 -0.11 8.47 -20.77
C ARG A 39 -0.05 7.75 -22.11
N SER A 40 0.95 6.89 -22.35
CA SER A 40 1.20 6.34 -23.69
C SER A 40 0.12 5.37 -24.17
N LYS A 41 -0.62 4.74 -23.26
CA LYS A 41 -1.61 3.67 -23.54
C LYS A 41 -1.02 2.44 -24.24
N ILE A 42 0.31 2.34 -24.34
CA ILE A 42 0.99 1.21 -25.01
C ILE A 42 0.85 -0.09 -24.18
N LEU A 43 0.70 0.04 -22.86
CA LEU A 43 0.69 -1.09 -21.93
C LEU A 43 -0.57 -1.97 -22.04
N GLY A 44 -1.64 -1.48 -22.65
CA GLY A 44 -2.93 -2.19 -22.71
C GLY A 44 -3.73 -2.17 -21.40
N PHE A 45 -3.25 -1.47 -20.38
CA PHE A 45 -3.93 -1.22 -19.11
C PHE A 45 -3.53 0.16 -18.55
N ASP A 46 -4.35 0.69 -17.66
CA ASP A 46 -4.02 1.93 -16.93
C ASP A 46 -2.97 1.63 -15.85
N LEU A 47 -1.83 2.32 -15.90
CA LEU A 47 -0.77 2.26 -14.89
C LEU A 47 -0.74 3.55 -14.08
N TYR A 48 -0.77 3.39 -12.77
CA TYR A 48 -0.61 4.46 -11.78
C TYR A 48 0.63 4.19 -10.93
N LEU A 49 1.51 5.16 -10.86
CA LEU A 49 2.70 5.10 -10.02
C LEU A 49 2.54 6.05 -8.84
N VAL A 50 2.72 5.52 -7.64
CA VAL A 50 2.64 6.29 -6.40
C VAL A 50 4.03 6.74 -6.01
N LYS A 51 4.23 8.06 -5.98
CA LYS A 51 5.47 8.69 -5.56
C LYS A 51 5.30 9.29 -4.17
N ILE A 52 6.17 8.89 -3.25
CA ILE A 52 6.34 9.47 -1.93
C ILE A 52 7.80 9.86 -1.82
N PRO A 53 8.13 11.18 -1.89
CA PRO A 53 9.51 11.62 -1.88
C PRO A 53 10.31 11.11 -0.71
N GLY A 54 11.49 10.57 -0.97
CA GLY A 54 12.38 9.98 0.02
C GLY A 54 12.04 8.54 0.43
N LEU A 55 10.85 8.02 0.10
CA LEU A 55 10.46 6.65 0.39
C LEU A 55 10.30 5.78 -0.87
N LEU A 56 9.58 6.27 -1.89
CA LEU A 56 9.23 5.46 -3.07
C LEU A 56 9.97 5.88 -4.34
N ASP A 57 10.63 7.04 -4.35
CA ASP A 57 11.40 7.55 -5.49
C ASP A 57 12.89 7.14 -5.43
N ARG A 58 13.11 5.90 -5.02
CA ARG A 58 14.45 5.30 -4.83
C ARG A 58 14.80 4.40 -6.01
N GLU A 59 16.11 4.18 -6.20
CA GLU A 59 16.59 3.30 -7.28
C GLU A 59 16.29 1.83 -7.01
N ASN A 60 16.41 1.38 -5.78
CA ASN A 60 16.15 0.00 -5.39
C ASN A 60 14.83 -0.11 -4.62
N PRO A 61 14.03 -1.16 -4.89
CA PRO A 61 12.81 -1.40 -4.12
C PRO A 61 13.06 -1.88 -2.70
N TYR A 62 14.23 -2.49 -2.45
CA TYR A 62 14.58 -3.18 -1.19
C TYR A 62 15.92 -2.75 -0.65
N GLY A 63 16.19 -3.16 0.62
CA GLY A 63 17.49 -3.01 1.26
C GLY A 63 17.68 -1.71 2.02
N TYR A 64 16.60 -0.97 2.25
CA TYR A 64 16.63 0.25 3.06
C TYR A 64 16.25 -0.07 4.52
N TRP A 65 16.85 0.66 5.45
CA TRP A 65 16.59 0.49 6.89
C TRP A 65 15.12 0.80 7.28
N ASP A 66 14.43 1.60 6.47
CA ASP A 66 13.05 2.03 6.65
C ASP A 66 12.07 1.32 5.68
N GLU A 67 12.42 0.15 5.17
CA GLU A 67 11.63 -0.63 4.21
C GLU A 67 10.22 -0.92 4.73
N SER A 68 10.06 -1.22 6.02
CA SER A 68 8.74 -1.44 6.62
C SER A 68 7.85 -0.19 6.51
N GLN A 69 8.43 0.99 6.75
CA GLN A 69 7.71 2.25 6.61
C GLN A 69 7.43 2.58 5.13
N GLN A 70 8.37 2.29 4.25
CA GLN A 70 8.22 2.45 2.80
C GLN A 70 6.96 1.77 2.28
N PHE A 71 6.77 0.49 2.58
CA PHE A 71 5.60 -0.25 2.10
C PHE A 71 4.32 0.04 2.90
N LEU A 72 4.43 0.40 4.17
CA LEU A 72 3.29 0.90 4.92
C LEU A 72 2.78 2.23 4.34
N ALA A 73 3.67 3.16 4.04
CA ALA A 73 3.32 4.45 3.44
C ALA A 73 2.74 4.29 2.03
N PHE A 74 3.25 3.33 1.24
CA PHE A 74 2.69 3.01 -0.07
C PHE A 74 1.22 2.59 0.05
N GLN A 75 0.92 1.61 0.90
CA GLN A 75 -0.44 1.10 1.09
C GLN A 75 -1.38 2.18 1.63
N HIS A 76 -0.94 2.95 2.62
CA HIS A 76 -1.68 4.08 3.17
C HIS A 76 -1.97 5.12 2.07
N GLY A 77 -0.94 5.52 1.32
CA GLY A 77 -1.06 6.52 0.25
C GLY A 77 -2.03 6.10 -0.86
N VAL A 78 -2.00 4.82 -1.27
CA VAL A 78 -2.97 4.27 -2.25
C VAL A 78 -4.39 4.39 -1.73
N LEU A 79 -4.65 3.94 -0.50
CA LEU A 79 -6.00 3.97 0.08
C LEU A 79 -6.48 5.39 0.32
N HIS A 80 -5.59 6.29 0.72
CA HIS A 80 -5.87 7.71 0.87
C HIS A 80 -6.29 8.34 -0.46
N TRP A 81 -5.53 8.10 -1.54
CA TRP A 81 -5.87 8.55 -2.89
C TRP A 81 -7.25 8.06 -3.33
N LEU A 82 -7.50 6.74 -3.25
CA LEU A 82 -8.78 6.15 -3.65
C LEU A 82 -9.95 6.77 -2.87
N THR A 83 -9.77 6.98 -1.56
CA THR A 83 -10.78 7.58 -0.69
C THR A 83 -11.02 9.05 -1.01
N ALA A 84 -9.97 9.83 -1.18
CA ALA A 84 -10.05 11.27 -1.48
C ALA A 84 -10.71 11.54 -2.83
N MET A 85 -10.37 10.74 -3.85
CA MET A 85 -10.92 10.87 -5.20
C MET A 85 -12.27 10.15 -5.39
N LYS A 86 -12.80 9.52 -4.34
CA LYS A 86 -14.05 8.73 -4.39
C LYS A 86 -14.00 7.61 -5.44
N ILE A 87 -12.83 7.02 -5.64
CA ILE A 87 -12.63 5.87 -6.51
C ILE A 87 -12.89 4.60 -5.71
N ARG A 88 -13.98 3.90 -6.01
CA ARG A 88 -14.35 2.66 -5.33
C ARG A 88 -14.29 1.50 -6.33
N PRO A 89 -13.22 0.71 -6.33
CA PRO A 89 -13.12 -0.47 -7.19
C PRO A 89 -14.07 -1.59 -6.72
N ASP A 90 -14.43 -2.49 -7.61
CA ASP A 90 -15.16 -3.72 -7.25
C ASP A 90 -14.27 -4.69 -6.50
N ILE A 91 -13.00 -4.77 -6.91
CA ILE A 91 -11.99 -5.68 -6.34
C ILE A 91 -10.67 -4.93 -6.19
N LEU A 92 -10.02 -5.12 -5.04
CA LEU A 92 -8.61 -4.78 -4.81
C LEU A 92 -7.78 -6.08 -4.82
N HIS A 93 -6.91 -6.22 -5.82
CA HIS A 93 -6.01 -7.36 -5.93
C HIS A 93 -4.65 -6.98 -5.33
N CYS A 94 -4.30 -7.62 -4.24
CA CYS A 94 -3.09 -7.38 -3.46
C CYS A 94 -2.03 -8.44 -3.80
N HIS A 95 -0.78 -8.01 -3.94
CA HIS A 95 0.34 -8.90 -4.29
C HIS A 95 1.41 -8.86 -3.21
N ASP A 96 1.68 -10.00 -2.58
CA ASP A 96 2.71 -10.20 -1.56
C ASP A 96 2.57 -9.27 -0.33
N TYR A 97 3.57 -9.28 0.54
CA TYR A 97 3.57 -8.50 1.77
C TYR A 97 3.52 -6.97 1.53
N HIS A 98 3.98 -6.52 0.36
CA HIS A 98 4.01 -5.10 0.01
C HIS A 98 2.62 -4.44 -0.01
N THR A 99 1.58 -5.25 -0.21
CA THR A 99 0.17 -4.84 -0.23
C THR A 99 -0.68 -5.60 0.78
N GLY A 100 -0.04 -6.40 1.62
CA GLY A 100 -0.70 -7.35 2.52
C GLY A 100 -1.52 -6.73 3.65
N LEU A 101 -1.30 -5.46 3.96
CA LEU A 101 -2.05 -4.72 4.98
C LEU A 101 -3.31 -4.04 4.44
N VAL A 102 -3.45 -3.90 3.12
CA VAL A 102 -4.60 -3.26 2.48
C VAL A 102 -5.94 -3.86 2.93
N PRO A 103 -6.13 -5.20 2.93
CA PRO A 103 -7.40 -5.79 3.36
C PRO A 103 -7.76 -5.46 4.82
N PHE A 104 -6.76 -5.45 5.70
CA PHE A 104 -6.96 -5.04 7.10
C PHE A 104 -7.38 -3.57 7.20
N MET A 105 -6.66 -2.69 6.51
CA MET A 105 -6.87 -1.24 6.59
C MET A 105 -8.27 -0.84 6.13
N ILE A 106 -8.77 -1.38 5.02
CA ILE A 106 -10.09 -1.00 4.49
C ILE A 106 -11.24 -1.43 5.40
N GLU A 107 -11.06 -2.48 6.19
CA GLU A 107 -12.11 -2.97 7.11
C GLU A 107 -11.99 -2.39 8.53
N ASN A 108 -10.78 -2.05 8.98
CA ASN A 108 -10.52 -1.75 10.39
C ASN A 108 -10.07 -0.31 10.66
N CYS A 109 -9.69 0.47 9.63
CA CYS A 109 -9.29 1.86 9.78
C CYS A 109 -10.42 2.80 9.33
N PRO A 110 -11.03 3.59 10.21
CA PRO A 110 -12.12 4.51 9.88
C PRO A 110 -11.80 5.52 8.78
N GLU A 111 -10.54 5.87 8.60
CA GLU A 111 -10.09 6.72 7.51
C GLU A 111 -10.54 6.17 6.14
N PHE A 112 -10.64 4.84 6.00
CA PHE A 112 -10.98 4.18 4.75
C PHE A 112 -12.40 3.63 4.70
N ASN A 113 -13.32 4.12 5.53
CA ASN A 113 -14.72 3.67 5.55
C ASN A 113 -15.41 3.76 4.18
N PHE A 114 -14.96 4.67 3.30
CA PHE A 114 -15.44 4.75 1.93
C PHE A 114 -15.17 3.46 1.13
N LEU A 115 -14.08 2.76 1.44
CA LEU A 115 -13.67 1.52 0.78
C LEU A 115 -14.15 0.25 1.51
N LYS A 116 -14.76 0.39 2.68
CA LYS A 116 -15.23 -0.75 3.46
C LYS A 116 -16.17 -1.65 2.66
N GLY A 117 -15.93 -2.96 2.74
CA GLY A 117 -16.68 -3.97 1.99
C GLY A 117 -16.25 -4.14 0.52
N VAL A 118 -15.24 -3.42 0.03
CA VAL A 118 -14.60 -3.72 -1.24
C VAL A 118 -13.97 -5.10 -1.17
N LYS A 119 -14.21 -5.93 -2.18
CA LYS A 119 -13.66 -7.29 -2.20
C LYS A 119 -12.15 -7.27 -2.41
N THR A 120 -11.45 -8.13 -1.66
CA THR A 120 -10.00 -8.22 -1.73
C THR A 120 -9.56 -9.62 -2.13
N VAL A 121 -8.59 -9.69 -3.04
CA VAL A 121 -7.92 -10.92 -3.48
C VAL A 121 -6.44 -10.76 -3.20
N GLY A 122 -5.81 -11.77 -2.60
CA GLY A 122 -4.38 -11.79 -2.37
C GLY A 122 -3.70 -12.80 -3.30
N THR A 123 -2.53 -12.44 -3.85
CA THR A 123 -1.63 -13.40 -4.52
C THR A 123 -0.30 -13.41 -3.79
N ILE A 124 0.19 -14.62 -3.49
CA ILE A 124 1.49 -14.84 -2.86
C ILE A 124 2.42 -15.44 -3.90
N HIS A 125 3.41 -14.65 -4.34
CA HIS A 125 4.43 -15.11 -5.28
C HIS A 125 5.61 -15.76 -4.57
N ASN A 126 5.95 -15.27 -3.36
CA ASN A 126 7.02 -15.83 -2.56
C ASN A 126 6.70 -15.74 -1.05
N GLY A 127 6.37 -16.88 -0.45
CA GLY A 127 6.04 -16.98 0.98
C GLY A 127 7.22 -16.85 1.95
N GLU A 128 8.46 -16.82 1.45
CA GLU A 128 9.66 -16.61 2.26
C GLU A 128 9.74 -15.17 2.79
N TYR A 129 9.35 -14.20 1.97
CA TYR A 129 9.37 -12.79 2.32
C TYR A 129 7.99 -12.35 2.81
N GLN A 130 7.88 -12.11 4.13
CA GLN A 130 6.60 -11.86 4.78
C GLN A 130 6.40 -10.43 5.24
N GLY A 131 7.44 -9.59 5.15
CA GLY A 131 7.40 -8.19 5.56
C GLY A 131 7.24 -7.98 7.06
N GLN A 132 7.70 -8.94 7.89
CA GLN A 132 7.57 -8.86 9.34
C GLN A 132 8.18 -7.57 9.89
N MET A 133 7.46 -6.94 10.81
CA MET A 133 7.91 -5.74 11.49
C MET A 133 7.56 -5.80 12.99
N ARG A 134 8.33 -5.09 13.80
CA ARG A 134 8.08 -5.01 15.23
C ARG A 134 6.82 -4.19 15.53
N TRP A 135 6.21 -4.42 16.68
CA TRP A 135 4.99 -3.73 17.11
C TRP A 135 5.18 -2.23 17.31
N GLU A 136 6.41 -1.73 17.49
CA GLU A 136 6.68 -0.30 17.50
C GLU A 136 6.31 0.39 16.19
N MET A 137 6.19 -0.36 15.10
CA MET A 137 5.71 0.14 13.81
C MET A 137 4.21 0.43 13.79
N ALA A 138 3.44 -0.11 14.74
CA ALA A 138 1.99 0.12 14.82
C ALA A 138 1.64 1.61 14.95
N LYS A 139 2.51 2.42 15.53
CA LYS A 139 2.33 3.88 15.65
C LYS A 139 2.24 4.61 14.31
N TYR A 140 2.77 4.01 13.23
CA TYR A 140 2.74 4.59 11.88
C TYR A 140 1.52 4.17 11.06
N PHE A 141 0.71 3.23 11.60
CA PHE A 141 -0.54 2.85 10.94
C PHE A 141 -1.58 3.98 11.03
N PRO A 142 -2.51 4.05 10.05
CA PRO A 142 -3.77 4.75 10.28
C PRO A 142 -4.44 4.24 11.54
N TRP A 143 -5.13 5.11 12.27
CA TRP A 143 -5.82 4.70 13.49
C TRP A 143 -6.78 3.52 13.20
N PHE A 144 -6.77 2.52 14.06
CA PHE A 144 -7.66 1.35 13.99
C PHE A 144 -8.14 0.94 15.39
N TYR A 145 -9.24 0.20 15.45
CA TYR A 145 -9.79 -0.29 16.71
C TYR A 145 -8.88 -1.34 17.33
N GLY A 146 -8.51 -1.12 18.59
CA GLY A 146 -7.51 -1.94 19.29
C GLY A 146 -7.89 -3.40 19.45
N GLU A 147 -9.18 -3.75 19.48
CA GLU A 147 -9.64 -5.15 19.54
C GLU A 147 -9.22 -6.00 18.33
N ASN A 148 -8.88 -5.37 17.21
CA ASN A 148 -8.53 -6.06 15.97
C ASN A 148 -7.02 -6.29 15.79
N TRP A 149 -6.21 -5.95 16.81
CA TRP A 149 -4.76 -6.12 16.73
C TRP A 149 -4.31 -7.55 16.40
N GLY A 150 -5.04 -8.57 16.85
CA GLY A 150 -4.75 -9.99 16.60
C GLY A 150 -4.78 -10.37 15.11
N LEU A 151 -5.43 -9.57 14.26
CA LEU A 151 -5.40 -9.77 12.82
C LEU A 151 -4.02 -9.42 12.22
N LEU A 152 -3.32 -8.45 12.82
CA LEU A 152 -1.98 -8.03 12.41
C LEU A 152 -0.89 -8.96 12.98
N ASP A 153 -1.15 -9.59 14.15
CA ASP A 153 -0.15 -10.35 14.87
C ASP A 153 0.10 -11.73 14.25
N TRP A 154 1.38 -12.06 14.12
CA TRP A 154 1.85 -13.41 13.85
C TRP A 154 3.14 -13.64 14.61
N ASN A 155 3.10 -14.54 15.59
CA ASN A 155 4.24 -14.88 16.47
C ASN A 155 4.88 -13.66 17.17
N GLY A 156 4.07 -12.68 17.60
CA GLY A 156 4.55 -11.49 18.31
C GLY A 156 5.08 -10.36 17.41
N TYR A 157 4.87 -10.46 16.11
CA TYR A 157 5.22 -9.44 15.12
C TYR A 157 4.00 -9.03 14.31
N ILE A 158 3.97 -7.81 13.81
CA ILE A 158 3.09 -7.44 12.71
C ILE A 158 3.61 -8.15 11.47
N ASN A 159 2.75 -8.94 10.82
CA ASN A 159 3.13 -9.71 9.65
C ASN A 159 2.17 -9.43 8.48
N PRO A 160 2.56 -8.58 7.51
CA PRO A 160 1.71 -8.21 6.39
C PRO A 160 1.19 -9.38 5.57
N LEU A 161 2.04 -10.39 5.29
CA LEU A 161 1.60 -11.55 4.50
C LEU A 161 0.57 -12.39 5.25
N ALA A 162 0.80 -12.67 6.55
CA ALA A 162 -0.17 -13.38 7.39
C ALA A 162 -1.47 -12.57 7.55
N THR A 163 -1.38 -11.24 7.65
CA THR A 163 -2.54 -10.35 7.70
C THR A 163 -3.35 -10.44 6.42
N MET A 164 -2.69 -10.46 5.25
CA MET A 164 -3.36 -10.64 3.97
C MET A 164 -4.18 -11.93 3.95
N ILE A 165 -3.58 -13.05 4.36
CA ILE A 165 -4.26 -14.35 4.42
C ILE A 165 -5.47 -14.32 5.34
N LYS A 166 -5.38 -13.64 6.51
CA LYS A 166 -6.48 -13.54 7.47
C LYS A 166 -7.62 -12.62 7.00
N CYS A 167 -7.31 -11.60 6.22
CA CYS A 167 -8.25 -10.50 5.92
C CYS A 167 -8.77 -10.50 4.48
N CYS A 168 -8.10 -11.12 3.52
CA CYS A 168 -8.60 -11.22 2.14
C CYS A 168 -9.85 -12.09 2.03
N HIS A 169 -10.70 -11.77 1.07
CA HIS A 169 -11.87 -12.59 0.71
C HIS A 169 -11.47 -13.87 -0.03
N ALA A 170 -10.40 -13.81 -0.80
CA ALA A 170 -9.81 -14.95 -1.51
C ALA A 170 -8.31 -14.72 -1.73
N PHE A 171 -7.56 -15.81 -1.91
CA PHE A 171 -6.14 -15.73 -2.26
C PHE A 171 -5.70 -16.95 -3.08
N ASN A 172 -4.57 -16.82 -3.77
CA ASN A 172 -3.91 -17.86 -4.56
C ASN A 172 -2.38 -17.75 -4.45
#